data_a9b0eb1f0580266028037ff8452fdab8
#
_entry.id   a9b0eb1f0580266028037ff8452fdab8
#
_cell.length_a   1.000
_cell.length_b   1.000
_cell.length_c   1.000
_cell.angle_alpha   90.00
_cell.angle_beta   90.00
_cell.angle_gamma   90.00
#
_symmetry.space_group_name_H-M   'P 1'
#
loop_
_entity.id
_entity.type
_entity.pdbx_description
1 polymer ?
#
loop_
_entity_poly.entity_id
_entity_poly.type
_entity_poly.pdbx_seq_one_letter_code
_entity_poly.pdbx_strand_id
1 'polypeptide(L)'
;MNKFLPISKKDLDLRGIKRLDFVYVIGDAYVDHPSFGHAIISRVLEHNGYTVGIISQPSWKSCDDFKILGKPRLGFIVMSGNIDPMVNRYTVSKKVRNTDLYSPGGKGGMRPDRATIVYCNKIREAFGSVPIIIGGIEASLRRFAHYDYWSNKVRRSILIDSGADLLIFGMGERQIVEVAELLDTEVPVSEIKGILGTMYIENDKNNLPYDAISLPGFDMVSNDKKSYAIATKIQYEEQDAVRGKPLVQLDNDRYIVQNPPAAPLSTEELDDVYALPYMRTYHPIYKKQGGVPAINEVEFSITSCRGCFGGCNFCALTFHQGRTVTARSHKSIINEAELLTELKNFKGYIHDVGGPTANFRFPSCEEQLQRGVCKNKQCLFPQPCKNLVVDHSDYIELLRKLRKLPKIKKVFIRSGIRFDYLMADKNGSFLYELSKYHISGQLKVAPEHISDNVLKYMGK
;
A
#
# COMPACT_ATOMS: atom_id res chain seq x y z
N MET A 1 23.69 -14.26 5.93
CA MET A 1 22.99 -13.58 7.04
C MET A 1 22.22 -12.42 6.46
N ASN A 2 20.91 -12.36 6.75
CA ASN A 2 20.09 -11.21 6.38
C ASN A 2 20.64 -9.96 7.06
N LYS A 3 20.70 -8.86 6.35
CA LYS A 3 21.19 -7.58 6.87
C LYS A 3 20.22 -6.47 6.53
N PHE A 4 20.06 -5.51 7.42
CA PHE A 4 19.33 -4.29 7.10
C PHE A 4 19.97 -3.58 5.91
N LEU A 5 19.20 -2.91 5.08
CA LEU A 5 19.72 -2.07 4.00
C LEU A 5 20.50 -0.87 4.57
N PRO A 6 21.44 -0.29 3.82
CA PRO A 6 22.26 0.84 4.27
C PRO A 6 21.42 2.05 4.66
N ILE A 7 21.77 2.68 5.78
CA ILE A 7 21.20 3.95 6.25
C ILE A 7 22.25 5.03 6.46
N SER A 8 23.54 4.71 6.27
CA SER A 8 24.67 5.62 6.49
C SER A 8 25.82 5.35 5.51
N LYS A 9 26.72 6.31 5.37
CA LYS A 9 27.97 6.12 4.60
C LYS A 9 28.80 4.95 5.12
N LYS A 10 28.86 4.79 6.44
CA LYS A 10 29.56 3.64 7.05
C LYS A 10 28.99 2.30 6.59
N ASP A 11 27.67 2.19 6.42
CA ASP A 11 27.06 0.96 5.92
C ASP A 11 27.40 0.71 4.45
N LEU A 12 27.52 1.78 3.64
CA LEU A 12 27.97 1.69 2.25
C LEU A 12 29.42 1.20 2.17
N ASP A 13 30.31 1.78 2.97
CA ASP A 13 31.73 1.40 3.02
C ASP A 13 31.90 -0.08 3.43
N LEU A 14 31.16 -0.54 4.45
CA LEU A 14 31.15 -1.93 4.90
C LEU A 14 30.67 -2.93 3.85
N ARG A 15 29.91 -2.46 2.87
CA ARG A 15 29.38 -3.26 1.75
C ARG A 15 30.17 -3.08 0.45
N GLY A 16 31.15 -2.19 0.43
CA GLY A 16 31.90 -1.83 -0.78
C GLY A 16 31.04 -1.09 -1.82
N ILE A 17 29.95 -0.45 -1.40
CA ILE A 17 29.04 0.27 -2.30
C ILE A 17 29.56 1.72 -2.43
N LYS A 18 30.03 2.09 -3.61
CA LYS A 18 30.48 3.45 -3.90
C LYS A 18 29.34 4.42 -4.15
N ARG A 19 28.28 3.95 -4.80
CA ARG A 19 27.09 4.73 -5.17
C ARG A 19 25.88 3.81 -5.23
N LEU A 20 24.79 4.23 -4.59
CA LEU A 20 23.53 3.50 -4.63
C LEU A 20 22.80 3.70 -5.97
N ASP A 21 22.05 2.70 -6.40
CA ASP A 21 21.13 2.83 -7.52
C ASP A 21 19.90 3.66 -7.10
N PHE A 22 19.32 3.33 -5.97
CA PHE A 22 18.19 4.07 -5.41
C PHE A 22 18.44 4.51 -3.97
N VAL A 23 17.91 5.69 -3.62
CA VAL A 23 17.74 6.13 -2.24
C VAL A 23 16.25 6.22 -1.95
N TYR A 24 15.78 5.45 -0.97
CA TYR A 24 14.39 5.42 -0.57
C TYR A 24 14.16 6.29 0.66
N VAL A 25 13.38 7.37 0.49
CA VAL A 25 13.01 8.30 1.56
C VAL A 25 11.64 7.95 2.09
N ILE A 26 11.53 7.69 3.39
CA ILE A 26 10.31 7.21 4.03
C ILE A 26 9.92 8.05 5.24
N GLY A 27 8.61 8.22 5.45
CA GLY A 27 8.06 8.94 6.59
C GLY A 27 7.96 8.13 7.89
N ASP A 28 8.13 6.81 7.82
CA ASP A 28 8.18 5.92 8.98
C ASP A 28 9.61 5.70 9.45
N ALA A 29 9.80 5.29 10.70
CA ALA A 29 11.05 4.68 11.14
C ALA A 29 11.33 3.39 10.34
N TYR A 30 12.58 3.06 10.11
CA TYR A 30 12.95 1.90 9.30
C TYR A 30 12.62 0.58 10.01
N VAL A 31 11.58 -0.08 9.52
CA VAL A 31 11.17 -1.44 9.90
C VAL A 31 11.26 -2.31 8.65
N ASP A 32 12.10 -3.34 8.69
CA ASP A 32 12.27 -4.27 7.58
C ASP A 32 11.37 -5.51 7.78
N HIS A 33 10.10 -5.36 7.43
CA HIS A 33 9.07 -6.38 7.61
C HIS A 33 8.10 -6.38 6.42
N PRO A 34 7.59 -7.54 5.94
CA PRO A 34 6.72 -7.63 4.77
C PRO A 34 5.32 -6.98 4.93
N SER A 35 5.01 -6.44 6.10
CA SER A 35 3.84 -5.57 6.33
C SER A 35 4.11 -4.09 6.05
N PHE A 36 5.32 -3.73 5.63
CA PHE A 36 5.73 -2.35 5.34
C PHE A 36 6.07 -2.19 3.86
N GLY A 37 5.37 -1.29 3.18
CA GLY A 37 5.52 -1.09 1.74
C GLY A 37 6.97 -0.74 1.33
N HIS A 38 7.66 0.07 2.11
CA HIS A 38 9.07 0.39 1.83
C HIS A 38 9.99 -0.83 1.95
N ALA A 39 9.75 -1.72 2.90
CA ALA A 39 10.54 -2.95 3.02
C ALA A 39 10.29 -3.86 1.81
N ILE A 40 9.04 -4.01 1.38
CA ILE A 40 8.70 -4.81 0.19
C ILE A 40 9.42 -4.26 -1.04
N ILE A 41 9.21 -2.99 -1.38
CA ILE A 41 9.76 -2.37 -2.60
C ILE A 41 11.30 -2.38 -2.59
N SER A 42 11.94 -2.07 -1.45
CA SER A 42 13.39 -2.09 -1.36
C SER A 42 13.99 -3.49 -1.46
N ARG A 43 13.32 -4.52 -0.89
CA ARG A 43 13.76 -5.91 -1.02
C ARG A 43 13.52 -6.48 -2.41
N VAL A 44 12.43 -6.09 -3.07
CA VAL A 44 12.19 -6.43 -4.49
C VAL A 44 13.29 -5.87 -5.37
N LEU A 45 13.66 -4.59 -5.20
CA LEU A 45 14.78 -3.99 -5.95
C LEU A 45 16.11 -4.69 -5.65
N GLU A 46 16.43 -4.97 -4.36
CA GLU A 46 17.64 -5.69 -3.97
C GLU A 46 17.69 -7.10 -4.61
N HIS A 47 16.56 -7.80 -4.63
CA HIS A 47 16.45 -9.12 -5.28
C HIS A 47 16.72 -9.07 -6.79
N ASN A 48 16.36 -7.98 -7.44
CA ASN A 48 16.61 -7.74 -8.86
C ASN A 48 17.99 -7.09 -9.14
N GLY A 49 18.89 -7.10 -8.15
CA GLY A 49 20.29 -6.68 -8.33
C GLY A 49 20.57 -5.20 -8.13
N TYR A 50 19.57 -4.39 -7.75
CA TYR A 50 19.76 -2.96 -7.49
C TYR A 50 20.18 -2.69 -6.04
N THR A 51 21.10 -1.76 -5.86
CA THR A 51 21.51 -1.31 -4.53
C THR A 51 20.58 -0.21 -4.02
N VAL A 52 20.03 -0.42 -2.82
CA VAL A 52 19.05 0.49 -2.21
C VAL A 52 19.53 0.93 -0.83
N GLY A 53 19.46 2.24 -0.55
CA GLY A 53 19.68 2.79 0.79
C GLY A 53 18.41 3.46 1.33
N ILE A 54 18.24 3.45 2.65
CA ILE A 54 17.02 3.97 3.30
C ILE A 54 17.35 5.26 4.07
N ILE A 55 16.59 6.32 3.81
CA ILE A 55 16.52 7.53 4.63
C ILE A 55 15.15 7.56 5.29
N SER A 56 15.11 7.32 6.61
CA SER A 56 13.88 7.24 7.36
C SER A 56 13.67 8.47 8.23
N GLN A 57 12.48 9.06 8.15
CA GLN A 57 12.09 10.25 8.91
C GLN A 57 13.13 11.38 8.88
N PRO A 58 13.61 11.82 7.68
CA PRO A 58 14.57 12.88 7.60
C PRO A 58 14.01 14.18 8.17
N SER A 59 14.85 14.96 8.82
CA SER A 59 14.51 16.34 9.19
C SER A 59 14.29 17.16 7.93
N TRP A 60 13.14 17.78 7.81
CA TRP A 60 12.79 18.64 6.67
C TRP A 60 13.12 20.12 6.90
N LYS A 61 13.81 20.42 8.00
CA LYS A 61 14.24 21.80 8.31
C LYS A 61 15.43 22.24 7.45
N SER A 62 16.24 21.27 7.01
CA SER A 62 17.35 21.47 6.07
C SER A 62 17.38 20.33 5.04
N CYS A 63 18.35 20.38 4.11
CA CYS A 63 18.59 19.33 3.13
C CYS A 63 19.63 18.28 3.59
N ASP A 64 20.20 18.42 4.79
CA ASP A 64 21.37 17.65 5.19
C ASP A 64 21.07 16.17 5.32
N ASP A 65 19.94 15.82 5.95
CA ASP A 65 19.54 14.42 6.09
C ASP A 65 19.29 13.74 4.75
N PHE A 66 18.82 14.49 3.74
CA PHE A 66 18.60 13.95 2.39
C PHE A 66 19.90 13.65 1.65
N LYS A 67 21.04 14.25 2.07
CA LYS A 67 22.36 14.07 1.46
C LYS A 67 23.20 12.96 2.09
N ILE A 68 22.74 12.35 3.19
CA ILE A 68 23.51 11.37 3.99
C ILE A 68 24.06 10.22 3.13
N LEU A 69 23.26 9.70 2.20
CA LEU A 69 23.62 8.58 1.32
C LEU A 69 24.19 9.03 -0.05
N GLY A 70 24.28 10.33 -0.29
CA GLY A 70 24.72 10.90 -1.57
C GLY A 70 23.65 10.85 -2.66
N LYS A 71 24.03 11.26 -3.88
CA LYS A 71 23.18 11.25 -5.07
C LYS A 71 23.10 9.83 -5.65
N PRO A 72 21.92 9.20 -5.74
CA PRO A 72 21.77 7.88 -6.34
C PRO A 72 22.07 7.89 -7.84
N ARG A 73 22.28 6.73 -8.43
CA ARG A 73 22.53 6.55 -9.87
C ARG A 73 21.23 6.68 -10.68
N LEU A 74 20.18 6.01 -10.26
CA LEU A 74 18.90 5.93 -10.98
C LEU A 74 17.86 6.91 -10.45
N GLY A 75 17.74 7.09 -9.13
CA GLY A 75 16.77 8.05 -8.60
C GLY A 75 16.42 7.89 -7.14
N PHE A 76 15.55 8.78 -6.69
CA PHE A 76 14.92 8.70 -5.38
C PHE A 76 13.55 8.04 -5.48
N ILE A 77 13.23 7.21 -4.49
CA ILE A 77 11.87 6.71 -4.26
C ILE A 77 11.36 7.36 -2.98
N VAL A 78 10.13 7.87 -2.99
CA VAL A 78 9.59 8.63 -1.86
C VAL A 78 8.20 8.13 -1.48
N MET A 79 8.00 7.86 -0.19
CA MET A 79 6.67 7.57 0.37
C MET A 79 6.50 8.20 1.75
N SER A 80 5.27 8.49 2.11
CA SER A 80 4.93 9.08 3.41
C SER A 80 4.99 8.11 4.59
N GLY A 81 5.00 6.81 4.33
CA GLY A 81 4.90 5.74 5.33
C GLY A 81 3.71 4.79 5.07
N ASN A 82 3.51 3.85 5.98
CA ASN A 82 2.44 2.84 5.90
C ASN A 82 1.03 3.42 6.06
N ILE A 83 0.92 4.54 6.74
CA ILE A 83 -0.34 5.27 6.93
C ILE A 83 -0.22 6.66 6.33
N ASP A 84 -1.33 7.17 5.80
CA ASP A 84 -1.43 8.56 5.37
C ASP A 84 -0.97 9.53 6.46
N PRO A 85 -0.05 10.47 6.18
CA PRO A 85 0.57 11.32 7.19
C PRO A 85 -0.43 12.20 7.91
N MET A 86 -1.48 12.65 7.21
CA MET A 86 -2.53 13.50 7.82
C MET A 86 -3.43 12.67 8.75
N VAL A 87 -3.81 11.43 8.34
CA VAL A 87 -4.59 10.52 9.18
C VAL A 87 -3.78 10.07 10.40
N ASN A 88 -2.48 9.86 10.25
CA ASN A 88 -1.62 9.49 11.35
C ASN A 88 -1.46 10.62 12.38
N ARG A 89 -1.28 11.85 11.91
CA ARG A 89 -1.00 13.02 12.77
C ARG A 89 -2.24 13.62 13.43
N TYR A 90 -3.39 13.57 12.77
CA TYR A 90 -4.59 14.25 13.23
C TYR A 90 -5.74 13.30 13.57
N THR A 91 -6.54 13.67 14.54
CA THR A 91 -7.85 13.07 14.79
C THR A 91 -8.88 13.58 13.77
N VAL A 92 -10.07 12.94 13.73
CA VAL A 92 -11.20 13.42 12.92
C VAL A 92 -11.59 14.86 13.30
N SER A 93 -11.44 15.25 14.57
CA SER A 93 -11.66 16.63 15.03
C SER A 93 -10.49 17.58 14.75
N LYS A 94 -9.55 17.19 13.87
CA LYS A 94 -8.36 17.95 13.49
C LYS A 94 -7.39 18.27 14.64
N LYS A 95 -7.48 17.55 15.77
CA LYS A 95 -6.54 17.69 16.88
C LYS A 95 -5.28 16.88 16.61
N VAL A 96 -4.12 17.46 16.90
CA VAL A 96 -2.82 16.79 16.76
C VAL A 96 -2.72 15.62 17.72
N ARG A 97 -2.26 14.46 17.23
CA ARG A 97 -1.92 13.29 18.05
C ARG A 97 -0.51 13.44 18.61
N ASN A 98 -0.33 13.12 19.89
CA ASN A 98 0.97 13.14 20.55
C ASN A 98 1.78 11.86 20.31
N THR A 99 1.15 10.80 19.78
CA THR A 99 1.75 9.50 19.54
C THR A 99 1.74 9.15 18.06
N ASP A 100 2.81 8.53 17.60
CA ASP A 100 2.94 7.93 16.27
C ASP A 100 3.61 6.57 16.42
N LEU A 101 2.85 5.48 16.26
CA LEU A 101 3.36 4.12 16.44
C LEU A 101 4.45 3.75 15.43
N TYR A 102 4.55 4.46 14.31
CA TYR A 102 5.54 4.26 13.26
C TYR A 102 6.82 5.08 13.47
N SER A 103 6.92 5.79 14.59
CA SER A 103 8.09 6.59 14.97
C SER A 103 8.82 5.95 16.16
N PRO A 104 10.13 6.24 16.35
CA PRO A 104 10.90 5.75 17.47
C PRO A 104 10.27 6.10 18.81
N GLY A 105 10.10 5.10 19.69
CA GLY A 105 9.44 5.25 20.98
C GLY A 105 7.99 5.69 20.93
N GLY A 106 7.34 5.64 19.77
CA GLY A 106 5.97 6.11 19.58
C GLY A 106 5.81 7.63 19.59
N LYS A 107 6.90 8.38 19.39
CA LYS A 107 6.92 9.84 19.50
C LYS A 107 6.28 10.49 18.28
N GLY A 108 5.22 11.29 18.48
CA GLY A 108 4.58 12.07 17.42
C GLY A 108 5.42 13.24 16.91
N GLY A 109 5.11 13.73 15.72
CA GLY A 109 5.74 14.93 15.12
C GLY A 109 7.07 14.69 14.42
N MET A 110 7.47 13.44 14.18
CA MET A 110 8.69 13.08 13.45
C MET A 110 8.52 13.08 11.93
N ARG A 111 7.34 13.37 11.44
CA ARG A 111 6.99 13.39 10.02
C ARG A 111 6.23 14.67 9.70
N PRO A 112 6.50 15.34 8.55
CA PRO A 112 5.75 16.53 8.15
C PRO A 112 4.33 16.17 7.68
N ASP A 113 3.46 17.15 7.69
CA ASP A 113 2.19 17.07 6.99
C ASP A 113 2.44 16.89 5.49
N ARG A 114 1.64 16.02 4.83
CA ARG A 114 1.80 15.72 3.40
C ARG A 114 3.26 15.38 3.06
N ALA A 115 3.80 14.40 3.79
CA ALA A 115 5.21 14.07 3.84
C ALA A 115 5.84 13.85 2.46
N THR A 116 5.14 13.18 1.54
CA THR A 116 5.65 12.94 0.17
C THR A 116 5.99 14.25 -0.53
N ILE A 117 5.11 15.26 -0.46
CA ILE A 117 5.33 16.57 -1.09
C ILE A 117 6.57 17.25 -0.48
N VAL A 118 6.64 17.28 0.84
CA VAL A 118 7.75 17.96 1.55
C VAL A 118 9.09 17.28 1.24
N TYR A 119 9.13 15.95 1.23
CA TYR A 119 10.37 15.22 0.96
C TYR A 119 10.82 15.39 -0.49
N CYS A 120 9.93 15.34 -1.47
CA CYS A 120 10.28 15.59 -2.87
C CYS A 120 10.86 16.99 -3.05
N ASN A 121 10.24 18.02 -2.45
CA ASN A 121 10.74 19.40 -2.52
C ASN A 121 12.16 19.51 -1.90
N LYS A 122 12.42 18.84 -0.77
CA LYS A 122 13.74 18.81 -0.16
C LYS A 122 14.79 18.07 -1.00
N ILE A 123 14.40 17.01 -1.68
CA ILE A 123 15.29 16.31 -2.64
C ILE A 123 15.62 17.22 -3.82
N ARG A 124 14.63 17.94 -4.38
CA ARG A 124 14.86 18.92 -5.45
C ARG A 124 15.79 20.05 -5.02
N GLU A 125 15.60 20.57 -3.80
CA GLU A 125 16.48 21.57 -3.21
C GLU A 125 17.92 21.06 -3.03
N ALA A 126 18.08 19.78 -2.63
CA ALA A 126 19.38 19.16 -2.37
C ALA A 126 20.16 18.78 -3.62
N PHE A 127 19.48 18.30 -4.68
CA PHE A 127 20.09 17.62 -5.82
C PHE A 127 19.66 18.15 -7.20
N GLY A 128 18.74 19.11 -7.25
CA GLY A 128 18.24 19.66 -8.50
C GLY A 128 17.49 18.61 -9.33
N SER A 129 17.85 18.52 -10.59
CA SER A 129 17.23 17.58 -11.54
C SER A 129 17.77 16.16 -11.30
N VAL A 130 16.98 15.33 -10.63
CA VAL A 130 17.23 13.91 -10.37
C VAL A 130 15.88 13.17 -10.45
N PRO A 131 15.81 11.93 -10.98
CA PRO A 131 14.55 11.21 -11.03
C PRO A 131 13.96 11.01 -9.61
N ILE A 132 12.67 11.36 -9.46
CA ILE A 132 11.90 11.15 -8.23
C ILE A 132 10.65 10.36 -8.55
N ILE A 133 10.54 9.18 -7.96
CA ILE A 133 9.40 8.28 -8.09
C ILE A 133 8.65 8.30 -6.77
N ILE A 134 7.36 8.58 -6.81
CA ILE A 134 6.52 8.56 -5.59
C ILE A 134 5.57 7.36 -5.60
N GLY A 135 5.23 6.88 -4.40
CA GLY A 135 4.30 5.76 -4.25
C GLY A 135 3.71 5.68 -2.84
N GLY A 136 3.08 4.55 -2.55
CA GLY A 136 2.42 4.29 -1.26
C GLY A 136 1.02 4.90 -1.15
N ILE A 137 0.45 4.83 0.07
CA ILE A 137 -0.96 5.17 0.28
C ILE A 137 -1.28 6.64 0.01
N GLU A 138 -0.42 7.57 0.43
CA GLU A 138 -0.62 9.00 0.21
C GLU A 138 -0.67 9.32 -1.28
N ALA A 139 0.25 8.79 -2.07
CA ALA A 139 0.31 8.98 -3.51
C ALA A 139 -0.89 8.33 -4.20
N SER A 140 -1.23 7.09 -3.87
CA SER A 140 -2.36 6.36 -4.45
C SER A 140 -3.71 7.05 -4.25
N LEU A 141 -3.92 7.73 -3.13
CA LEU A 141 -5.19 8.39 -2.82
C LEU A 141 -5.27 9.84 -3.35
N ARG A 142 -4.13 10.44 -3.73
CA ARG A 142 -4.05 11.84 -4.17
C ARG A 142 -3.57 11.97 -5.63
N ARG A 143 -3.88 10.97 -6.44
CA ARG A 143 -3.46 10.87 -7.85
C ARG A 143 -3.94 12.03 -8.71
N PHE A 144 -5.19 12.38 -8.57
CA PHE A 144 -5.85 13.49 -9.24
C PHE A 144 -6.23 14.60 -8.26
N ALA A 145 -6.95 15.59 -8.72
CA ALA A 145 -7.58 16.58 -7.86
C ALA A 145 -8.41 15.87 -6.79
N HIS A 146 -8.17 16.22 -5.53
CA HIS A 146 -8.76 15.51 -4.38
C HIS A 146 -9.19 16.48 -3.29
N TYR A 147 -10.26 16.14 -2.57
CA TYR A 147 -10.68 16.90 -1.40
C TYR A 147 -9.76 16.64 -0.21
N ASP A 148 -9.11 17.68 0.26
CA ASP A 148 -8.30 17.64 1.47
C ASP A 148 -9.13 18.10 2.68
N TYR A 149 -9.52 17.14 3.51
CA TYR A 149 -10.36 17.36 4.69
C TYR A 149 -9.77 18.39 5.67
N TRP A 150 -8.45 18.40 5.85
CA TRP A 150 -7.79 19.26 6.84
C TRP A 150 -7.78 20.72 6.42
N SER A 151 -7.51 21.01 5.16
CA SER A 151 -7.57 22.37 4.61
C SER A 151 -8.97 22.77 4.12
N ASN A 152 -9.93 21.83 4.08
CA ASN A 152 -11.28 22.01 3.54
C ASN A 152 -11.28 22.60 2.12
N LYS A 153 -10.40 22.07 1.26
CA LYS A 153 -10.22 22.51 -0.13
C LYS A 153 -9.99 21.32 -1.04
N VAL A 154 -10.34 21.48 -2.31
CA VAL A 154 -9.84 20.59 -3.36
C VAL A 154 -8.40 21.00 -3.66
N ARG A 155 -7.49 20.04 -3.59
CA ARG A 155 -6.07 20.20 -3.91
C ARG A 155 -5.76 19.56 -5.26
N ARG A 156 -4.67 19.98 -5.85
CA ARG A 156 -4.13 19.43 -7.11
C ARG A 156 -3.65 18.01 -6.92
N SER A 157 -3.36 17.31 -8.00
CA SER A 157 -2.64 16.03 -7.96
C SER A 157 -1.37 16.13 -7.15
N ILE A 158 -1.08 15.10 -6.36
CA ILE A 158 0.17 15.02 -5.59
C ILE A 158 1.39 15.03 -6.51
N LEU A 159 1.27 14.53 -7.74
CA LEU A 159 2.35 14.54 -8.73
C LEU A 159 2.74 15.98 -9.10
N ILE A 160 1.77 16.87 -9.23
CA ILE A 160 1.99 18.30 -9.47
C ILE A 160 2.59 18.98 -8.22
N ASP A 161 1.94 18.78 -7.07
CA ASP A 161 2.32 19.46 -5.81
C ASP A 161 3.72 19.03 -5.31
N SER A 162 4.13 17.79 -5.59
CA SER A 162 5.43 17.26 -5.18
C SER A 162 6.56 17.57 -6.16
N GLY A 163 6.26 17.86 -7.42
CA GLY A 163 7.26 17.98 -8.48
C GLY A 163 8.01 16.67 -8.74
N ALA A 164 7.42 15.51 -8.41
CA ALA A 164 7.96 14.21 -8.77
C ALA A 164 7.75 13.92 -10.26
N ASP A 165 8.57 13.03 -10.81
CA ASP A 165 8.55 12.71 -12.25
C ASP A 165 7.57 11.59 -12.57
N LEU A 166 7.44 10.61 -11.68
CA LEU A 166 6.58 9.43 -11.87
C LEU A 166 5.88 9.07 -10.56
N LEU A 167 4.63 8.61 -10.65
CA LEU A 167 3.88 8.06 -9.52
C LEU A 167 3.51 6.62 -9.83
N ILE A 168 3.85 5.71 -8.91
CA ILE A 168 3.39 4.32 -8.92
C ILE A 168 2.24 4.21 -7.92
N PHE A 169 1.05 3.85 -8.39
CA PHE A 169 -0.10 3.65 -7.52
C PHE A 169 -0.45 2.18 -7.34
N GLY A 170 -1.07 1.88 -6.22
CA GLY A 170 -1.39 0.52 -5.87
C GLY A 170 -0.20 -0.26 -5.30
N MET A 171 -0.14 -1.54 -5.63
CA MET A 171 0.94 -2.45 -5.24
C MET A 171 1.98 -2.44 -6.37
N GLY A 172 3.12 -1.85 -6.10
CA GLY A 172 4.08 -1.43 -7.13
C GLY A 172 5.27 -2.34 -7.37
N GLU A 173 5.22 -3.61 -6.98
CA GLU A 173 6.37 -4.52 -7.04
C GLU A 173 6.90 -4.73 -8.46
N ARG A 174 6.02 -5.01 -9.43
CA ARG A 174 6.42 -5.17 -10.84
C ARG A 174 6.84 -3.84 -11.46
N GLN A 175 6.04 -2.80 -11.21
CA GLN A 175 6.24 -1.46 -11.76
C GLN A 175 7.58 -0.86 -11.38
N ILE A 176 8.00 -1.03 -10.14
CA ILE A 176 9.28 -0.47 -9.69
C ILE A 176 10.48 -1.17 -10.34
N VAL A 177 10.37 -2.46 -10.65
CA VAL A 177 11.40 -3.21 -11.37
C VAL A 177 11.45 -2.75 -12.83
N GLU A 178 10.31 -2.65 -13.50
CA GLU A 178 10.21 -2.17 -14.88
C GLU A 178 10.74 -0.73 -15.04
N VAL A 179 10.40 0.16 -14.09
CA VAL A 179 10.96 1.52 -14.05
C VAL A 179 12.47 1.49 -13.81
N ALA A 180 12.96 0.61 -12.93
CA ALA A 180 14.39 0.49 -12.65
C ALA A 180 15.19 0.02 -13.87
N GLU A 181 14.67 -0.96 -14.61
CA GLU A 181 15.26 -1.48 -15.85
C GLU A 181 15.35 -0.39 -16.93
N LEU A 182 14.29 0.40 -17.12
CA LEU A 182 14.29 1.50 -18.09
C LEU A 182 15.29 2.58 -17.71
N LEU A 183 15.34 2.98 -16.43
CA LEU A 183 16.33 3.94 -15.94
C LEU A 183 17.77 3.41 -16.06
N ASP A 184 17.97 2.11 -15.86
CA ASP A 184 19.28 1.46 -15.96
C ASP A 184 19.79 1.39 -17.40
N THR A 185 18.87 1.31 -18.37
CA THR A 185 19.16 1.44 -19.79
C THR A 185 19.18 2.89 -20.29
N GLU A 186 19.30 3.85 -19.36
CA GLU A 186 19.44 5.29 -19.63
C GLU A 186 18.21 5.95 -20.29
N VAL A 187 17.02 5.32 -20.24
CA VAL A 187 15.77 5.96 -20.67
C VAL A 187 15.46 7.13 -19.72
N PRO A 188 15.29 8.36 -20.23
CA PRO A 188 14.94 9.50 -19.40
C PRO A 188 13.61 9.27 -18.66
N VAL A 189 13.53 9.63 -17.39
CA VAL A 189 12.31 9.41 -16.60
C VAL A 189 11.08 10.07 -17.21
N SER A 190 11.23 11.17 -17.93
CA SER A 190 10.16 11.87 -18.69
C SER A 190 9.61 11.05 -19.86
N GLU A 191 10.35 10.06 -20.35
CA GLU A 191 9.95 9.16 -21.44
C GLU A 191 9.39 7.84 -20.94
N ILE A 192 9.46 7.57 -19.63
CA ILE A 192 8.87 6.40 -19.01
C ILE A 192 7.35 6.59 -18.94
N LYS A 193 6.68 6.14 -20.00
CA LYS A 193 5.24 6.23 -20.19
C LYS A 193 4.68 4.84 -20.53
N GLY A 194 3.41 4.61 -20.26
CA GLY A 194 2.74 3.36 -20.67
C GLY A 194 2.88 2.18 -19.71
N ILE A 195 3.65 2.28 -18.61
CA ILE A 195 3.69 1.24 -17.58
C ILE A 195 2.36 1.22 -16.83
N LEU A 196 1.71 0.06 -16.78
CA LEU A 196 0.45 -0.11 -16.04
C LEU A 196 0.64 0.20 -14.55
N GLY A 197 -0.33 0.87 -13.94
CA GLY A 197 -0.23 1.25 -12.52
C GLY A 197 0.66 2.46 -12.24
N THR A 198 0.99 3.25 -13.27
CA THR A 198 1.77 4.48 -13.13
C THR A 198 1.02 5.73 -13.58
N MET A 199 1.54 6.88 -13.20
CA MET A 199 1.08 8.19 -13.65
C MET A 199 2.26 9.09 -13.95
N TYR A 200 2.08 9.95 -14.95
CA TYR A 200 3.06 10.94 -15.40
C TYR A 200 2.38 12.25 -15.78
N ILE A 201 3.18 13.28 -16.03
CA ILE A 201 2.71 14.58 -16.54
C ILE A 201 3.03 14.65 -18.04
N GLU A 202 2.04 15.04 -18.83
CA GLU A 202 2.20 15.32 -20.26
C GLU A 202 1.88 16.79 -20.53
N ASN A 203 2.71 17.44 -21.34
CA ASN A 203 2.53 18.84 -21.69
C ASN A 203 1.87 19.02 -23.08
N ASP A 204 2.03 18.03 -23.98
CA ASP A 204 1.44 18.08 -25.30
C ASP A 204 0.18 17.20 -25.39
N LYS A 205 -0.95 17.81 -25.72
CA LYS A 205 -2.22 17.12 -25.93
C LYS A 205 -2.15 16.01 -26.98
N ASN A 206 -1.28 16.15 -27.97
CA ASN A 206 -1.14 15.19 -29.06
C ASN A 206 -0.49 13.87 -28.59
N ASN A 207 0.20 13.86 -27.46
CA ASN A 207 0.86 12.70 -26.87
C ASN A 207 -0.04 11.95 -25.87
N LEU A 208 -1.29 12.36 -25.70
CA LEU A 208 -2.21 11.67 -24.79
C LEU A 208 -2.63 10.31 -25.36
N PRO A 209 -2.87 9.29 -24.53
CA PRO A 209 -3.40 8.02 -24.99
C PRO A 209 -4.73 8.22 -25.73
N TYR A 210 -4.87 7.63 -26.92
CA TYR A 210 -5.99 7.89 -27.82
C TYR A 210 -7.36 7.49 -27.25
N ASP A 211 -7.39 6.47 -26.38
CA ASP A 211 -8.60 5.94 -25.75
C ASP A 211 -8.79 6.42 -24.29
N ALA A 212 -8.01 7.42 -23.89
CA ALA A 212 -8.09 7.97 -22.55
C ALA A 212 -9.43 8.64 -22.25
N ILE A 213 -9.95 8.42 -21.05
CA ILE A 213 -11.15 9.09 -20.55
C ILE A 213 -10.72 10.40 -19.88
N SER A 214 -11.23 11.51 -20.39
CA SER A 214 -11.00 12.83 -19.78
C SER A 214 -11.87 13.02 -18.55
N LEU A 215 -11.23 13.30 -17.43
CA LEU A 215 -11.89 13.77 -16.21
C LEU A 215 -12.18 15.27 -16.32
N PRO A 216 -13.20 15.80 -15.61
CA PRO A 216 -13.31 17.24 -15.40
C PRO A 216 -11.99 17.82 -14.89
N GLY A 217 -11.54 18.92 -15.50
CA GLY A 217 -10.26 19.57 -15.16
C GLY A 217 -10.23 20.10 -13.72
N PHE A 218 -9.03 20.43 -13.22
CA PHE A 218 -8.84 20.89 -11.85
C PHE A 218 -9.74 22.08 -11.49
N ASP A 219 -9.84 23.09 -12.37
CA ASP A 219 -10.67 24.28 -12.10
C ASP A 219 -12.16 23.92 -11.96
N MET A 220 -12.65 22.97 -12.76
CA MET A 220 -14.02 22.49 -12.66
C MET A 220 -14.27 21.77 -11.36
N VAL A 221 -13.41 20.81 -10.99
CA VAL A 221 -13.60 19.99 -9.77
C VAL A 221 -13.37 20.80 -8.50
N SER A 222 -12.57 21.86 -8.54
CA SER A 222 -12.33 22.72 -7.39
C SER A 222 -13.51 23.66 -7.08
N ASN A 223 -14.31 24.03 -8.09
CA ASN A 223 -15.40 24.99 -7.97
C ASN A 223 -16.80 24.35 -8.02
N ASP A 224 -16.92 23.12 -8.54
CA ASP A 224 -18.22 22.45 -8.67
C ASP A 224 -18.21 21.03 -8.08
N LYS A 225 -19.05 20.82 -7.07
CA LYS A 225 -19.21 19.51 -6.40
C LYS A 225 -19.71 18.41 -7.32
N LYS A 226 -20.49 18.75 -8.34
CA LYS A 226 -20.98 17.79 -9.35
C LYS A 226 -19.86 17.28 -10.22
N SER A 227 -19.01 18.18 -10.70
CA SER A 227 -17.80 17.82 -11.45
C SER A 227 -16.84 16.99 -10.62
N TYR A 228 -16.69 17.31 -9.34
CA TYR A 228 -15.91 16.47 -8.39
C TYR A 228 -16.49 15.05 -8.27
N ALA A 229 -17.80 14.93 -8.08
CA ALA A 229 -18.47 13.63 -7.98
C ALA A 229 -18.33 12.80 -9.27
N ILE A 230 -18.43 13.44 -10.45
CA ILE A 230 -18.21 12.80 -11.76
C ILE A 230 -16.76 12.28 -11.86
N ALA A 231 -15.78 13.11 -11.53
CA ALA A 231 -14.37 12.72 -11.56
C ALA A 231 -14.09 11.53 -10.63
N THR A 232 -14.65 11.54 -9.42
CA THR A 232 -14.51 10.44 -8.46
C THR A 232 -15.17 9.16 -8.95
N LYS A 233 -16.36 9.26 -9.56
CA LYS A 233 -17.07 8.12 -10.12
C LYS A 233 -16.27 7.46 -11.25
N ILE A 234 -15.74 8.23 -12.18
CA ILE A 234 -14.93 7.71 -13.30
C ILE A 234 -13.68 7.01 -12.75
N GLN A 235 -12.96 7.63 -11.80
CA GLN A 235 -11.80 7.01 -11.15
C GLN A 235 -12.16 5.66 -10.50
N TYR A 236 -13.30 5.57 -9.83
CA TYR A 236 -13.76 4.33 -9.21
C TYR A 236 -14.12 3.26 -10.26
N GLU A 237 -14.80 3.64 -11.32
CA GLU A 237 -15.24 2.72 -12.38
C GLU A 237 -14.06 2.18 -13.20
N GLU A 238 -13.02 2.98 -13.40
CA GLU A 238 -11.80 2.59 -14.14
C GLU A 238 -10.70 2.03 -13.23
N GLN A 239 -10.94 1.86 -11.91
CA GLN A 239 -10.02 1.18 -10.99
C GLN A 239 -10.12 -0.34 -11.17
N ASP A 240 -9.74 -0.81 -12.34
CA ASP A 240 -9.86 -2.21 -12.75
C ASP A 240 -8.72 -2.61 -13.69
N ALA A 241 -8.04 -3.71 -13.39
CA ALA A 241 -6.88 -4.16 -14.14
C ALA A 241 -7.22 -4.86 -15.47
N VAL A 242 -8.48 -5.29 -15.68
CA VAL A 242 -8.91 -6.03 -16.87
C VAL A 242 -9.43 -5.10 -17.96
N ARG A 243 -10.19 -4.08 -17.56
CA ARG A 243 -10.93 -3.21 -18.48
C ARG A 243 -10.75 -1.72 -18.23
N GLY A 244 -9.96 -1.35 -17.23
CA GLY A 244 -9.67 0.05 -16.92
C GLY A 244 -8.99 0.73 -18.10
N LYS A 245 -9.38 1.97 -18.36
CA LYS A 245 -8.80 2.81 -19.39
C LYS A 245 -7.84 3.84 -18.81
N PRO A 246 -6.94 4.40 -19.61
CA PRO A 246 -6.18 5.56 -19.20
C PRO A 246 -7.11 6.71 -18.82
N LEU A 247 -6.74 7.46 -17.78
CA LEU A 247 -7.46 8.63 -17.33
C LEU A 247 -6.60 9.88 -17.51
N VAL A 248 -7.21 10.98 -17.91
CA VAL A 248 -6.51 12.26 -18.10
C VAL A 248 -7.26 13.37 -17.38
N GLN A 249 -6.55 14.18 -16.58
CA GLN A 249 -7.08 15.40 -15.98
C GLN A 249 -6.23 16.60 -16.36
N LEU A 250 -6.87 17.63 -16.90
CA LEU A 250 -6.22 18.91 -17.20
C LEU A 250 -6.05 19.72 -15.90
N ASP A 251 -4.84 20.24 -15.67
CA ASP A 251 -4.50 21.17 -14.59
C ASP A 251 -3.66 22.31 -15.17
N ASN A 252 -4.29 23.47 -15.38
CA ASN A 252 -3.79 24.61 -16.16
C ASN A 252 -3.43 24.18 -17.60
N ASP A 253 -2.14 24.15 -17.93
CA ASP A 253 -1.56 23.81 -19.22
C ASP A 253 -0.95 22.40 -19.28
N ARG A 254 -1.09 21.60 -18.21
CA ARG A 254 -0.52 20.26 -18.08
C ARG A 254 -1.59 19.19 -17.95
N TYR A 255 -1.31 18.02 -18.48
CA TYR A 255 -2.18 16.85 -18.40
C TYR A 255 -1.58 15.84 -17.42
N ILE A 256 -2.35 15.48 -16.41
CA ILE A 256 -2.03 14.38 -15.51
C ILE A 256 -2.60 13.12 -16.15
N VAL A 257 -1.72 12.21 -16.54
CA VAL A 257 -2.08 10.96 -17.22
C VAL A 257 -1.92 9.82 -16.26
N GLN A 258 -2.98 9.03 -16.05
CA GLN A 258 -2.96 7.77 -15.34
C GLN A 258 -3.06 6.63 -16.35
N ASN A 259 -2.09 5.75 -16.36
CA ASN A 259 -2.20 4.48 -17.08
C ASN A 259 -3.25 3.56 -16.41
N PRO A 260 -3.80 2.56 -17.11
CA PRO A 260 -4.69 1.57 -16.49
C PRO A 260 -4.04 0.93 -15.25
N PRO A 261 -4.82 0.53 -14.25
CA PRO A 261 -4.30 -0.21 -13.11
C PRO A 261 -3.58 -1.50 -13.56
N ALA A 262 -2.49 -1.83 -12.88
CA ALA A 262 -1.79 -3.10 -13.11
C ALA A 262 -2.59 -4.29 -12.55
N ALA A 263 -2.41 -5.44 -13.15
CA ALA A 263 -2.95 -6.68 -12.62
C ALA A 263 -2.36 -6.99 -11.24
N PRO A 264 -3.15 -7.53 -10.30
CA PRO A 264 -2.61 -8.05 -9.05
C PRO A 264 -1.50 -9.06 -9.31
N LEU A 265 -0.56 -9.19 -8.37
CA LEU A 265 0.41 -10.28 -8.42
C LEU A 265 -0.31 -11.63 -8.43
N SER A 266 0.21 -12.61 -9.16
CA SER A 266 -0.23 -14.00 -9.07
C SER A 266 0.08 -14.57 -7.66
N THR A 267 -0.44 -15.76 -7.36
CA THR A 267 -0.11 -16.46 -6.11
C THR A 267 1.39 -16.70 -6.00
N GLU A 268 2.03 -17.13 -7.10
CA GLU A 268 3.46 -17.43 -7.16
C GLU A 268 4.31 -16.18 -6.91
N GLU A 269 4.02 -15.09 -7.62
CA GLU A 269 4.72 -13.82 -7.43
C GLU A 269 4.52 -13.26 -6.02
N LEU A 270 3.32 -13.40 -5.48
CA LEU A 270 3.03 -12.98 -4.12
C LEU A 270 3.81 -13.83 -3.09
N ASP A 271 3.92 -15.13 -3.31
CA ASP A 271 4.73 -16.04 -2.50
C ASP A 271 6.21 -15.65 -2.54
N ASP A 272 6.75 -15.33 -3.72
CA ASP A 272 8.14 -14.90 -3.92
C ASP A 272 8.42 -13.59 -3.17
N VAL A 273 7.51 -12.61 -3.26
CA VAL A 273 7.64 -11.34 -2.51
C VAL A 273 7.70 -11.59 -1.00
N TYR A 274 6.86 -12.46 -0.46
CA TYR A 274 6.86 -12.75 0.98
C TYR A 274 8.00 -13.69 1.42
N ALA A 275 8.67 -14.36 0.50
CA ALA A 275 9.87 -15.17 0.77
C ALA A 275 11.17 -14.36 0.81
N LEU A 276 11.17 -13.08 0.43
CA LEU A 276 12.35 -12.21 0.46
C LEU A 276 12.96 -12.11 1.87
N PRO A 277 14.27 -11.83 1.98
CA PRO A 277 15.01 -11.94 3.23
C PRO A 277 14.80 -10.77 4.19
N TYR A 278 13.58 -10.56 4.65
CA TYR A 278 13.24 -9.53 5.63
C TYR A 278 13.88 -9.81 6.99
N MET A 279 14.31 -8.73 7.68
CA MET A 279 14.80 -8.79 9.07
C MET A 279 13.68 -9.03 10.10
N ARG A 280 12.43 -8.78 9.74
CA ARG A 280 11.20 -8.89 10.54
C ARG A 280 11.23 -8.10 11.84
N THR A 281 11.97 -7.01 11.85
CA THR A 281 12.09 -6.11 13.01
C THR A 281 12.51 -4.71 12.56
N TYR A 282 12.54 -3.77 13.51
CA TYR A 282 13.03 -2.42 13.27
C TYR A 282 14.57 -2.36 13.33
N HIS A 283 15.13 -1.35 12.65
CA HIS A 283 16.58 -1.14 12.63
C HIS A 283 17.13 -0.88 14.05
N PRO A 284 18.28 -1.49 14.44
CA PRO A 284 18.84 -1.40 15.79
C PRO A 284 19.12 0.00 16.32
N ILE A 285 19.27 1.02 15.46
CA ILE A 285 19.47 2.42 15.87
C ILE A 285 18.36 2.94 16.78
N TYR A 286 17.13 2.39 16.68
CA TYR A 286 15.99 2.81 17.48
C TYR A 286 15.89 2.13 18.85
N LYS A 287 16.73 1.12 19.13
CA LYS A 287 16.66 0.35 20.37
C LYS A 287 16.75 1.23 21.63
N LYS A 288 17.68 2.20 21.62
CA LYS A 288 17.86 3.15 22.74
C LYS A 288 16.71 4.16 22.87
N GLN A 289 15.89 4.32 21.83
CA GLN A 289 14.76 5.23 21.81
C GLN A 289 13.42 4.54 22.14
N GLY A 290 13.46 3.26 22.59
CA GLY A 290 12.24 2.48 22.90
C GLY A 290 11.73 1.64 21.74
N GLY A 291 12.50 1.48 20.66
CA GLY A 291 12.10 0.72 19.48
C GLY A 291 11.06 1.43 18.60
N VAL A 292 10.35 0.69 17.78
CA VAL A 292 9.25 1.17 16.91
C VAL A 292 7.98 0.39 17.26
N PRO A 293 6.99 1.00 17.95
CA PRO A 293 5.84 0.24 18.49
C PRO A 293 5.00 -0.49 17.44
N ALA A 294 4.96 0.00 16.20
CA ALA A 294 4.20 -0.64 15.12
C ALA A 294 4.61 -2.10 14.85
N ILE A 295 5.84 -2.51 15.22
CA ILE A 295 6.27 -3.90 15.07
C ILE A 295 5.43 -4.87 15.91
N ASN A 296 4.94 -4.44 17.07
CA ASN A 296 4.19 -5.30 18.00
C ASN A 296 2.89 -5.85 17.38
N GLU A 297 2.33 -5.15 16.40
CA GLU A 297 1.11 -5.58 15.71
C GLU A 297 1.39 -6.63 14.63
N VAL A 298 2.60 -6.64 14.07
CA VAL A 298 2.91 -7.42 12.87
C VAL A 298 4.01 -8.47 13.08
N GLU A 299 4.83 -8.40 14.12
CA GLU A 299 6.00 -9.27 14.35
C GLU A 299 5.67 -10.76 14.17
N PHE A 300 4.52 -11.19 14.69
CA PHE A 300 4.03 -12.57 14.59
C PHE A 300 2.70 -12.65 13.84
N SER A 301 2.49 -11.79 12.86
CA SER A 301 1.31 -11.78 11.99
C SER A 301 1.70 -12.15 10.57
N ILE A 302 0.83 -12.88 9.89
CA ILE A 302 1.05 -13.38 8.52
C ILE A 302 -0.02 -12.78 7.62
N THR A 303 0.40 -12.09 6.56
CA THR A 303 -0.50 -11.63 5.50
C THR A 303 -0.83 -12.81 4.59
N SER A 304 -2.10 -13.18 4.51
CA SER A 304 -2.56 -14.33 3.73
C SER A 304 -3.09 -13.96 2.34
N CYS A 305 -3.54 -12.72 2.15
CA CYS A 305 -4.11 -12.24 0.90
C CYS A 305 -3.97 -10.72 0.76
N ARG A 306 -4.18 -10.24 -0.46
CA ARG A 306 -4.29 -8.81 -0.82
C ARG A 306 -5.55 -8.57 -1.63
N GLY A 307 -5.98 -7.31 -1.72
CA GLY A 307 -7.22 -6.92 -2.39
C GLY A 307 -8.48 -7.13 -1.55
N CYS A 308 -9.57 -6.45 -1.92
CA CYS A 308 -10.84 -6.55 -1.21
C CYS A 308 -12.02 -6.25 -2.14
N PHE A 309 -12.85 -7.23 -2.44
CA PHE A 309 -14.04 -7.02 -3.28
C PHE A 309 -15.23 -6.38 -2.56
N GLY A 310 -15.08 -6.02 -1.30
CA GLY A 310 -16.12 -5.32 -0.53
C GLY A 310 -16.57 -4.01 -1.17
N GLY A 311 -15.63 -3.26 -1.75
CA GLY A 311 -15.92 -2.06 -2.53
C GLY A 311 -16.61 -0.93 -1.75
N CYS A 312 -16.45 -0.87 -0.41
CA CYS A 312 -17.06 0.16 0.43
C CYS A 312 -16.63 1.55 -0.02
N ASN A 313 -17.56 2.48 -0.11
CA ASN A 313 -17.36 3.81 -0.71
C ASN A 313 -16.33 4.69 0.02
N PHE A 314 -16.09 4.43 1.29
CA PHE A 314 -15.12 5.17 2.13
C PHE A 314 -13.73 4.53 2.16
N CYS A 315 -13.55 3.34 1.60
CA CYS A 315 -12.37 2.53 1.87
C CYS A 315 -11.23 2.81 0.89
N ALA A 316 -10.08 3.21 1.43
CA ALA A 316 -8.85 3.43 0.68
C ALA A 316 -8.33 2.18 -0.06
N LEU A 317 -8.66 0.98 0.43
CA LEU A 317 -8.17 -0.28 -0.16
C LEU A 317 -8.62 -0.46 -1.61
N THR A 318 -9.82 0.01 -1.97
CA THR A 318 -10.31 -0.03 -3.35
C THR A 318 -9.34 0.67 -4.31
N PHE A 319 -8.81 1.83 -3.92
CA PHE A 319 -7.90 2.63 -4.75
C PHE A 319 -6.44 2.25 -4.61
N HIS A 320 -6.06 1.54 -3.54
CA HIS A 320 -4.67 1.16 -3.29
C HIS A 320 -4.37 -0.31 -3.58
N GLN A 321 -5.19 -1.25 -3.10
CA GLN A 321 -4.96 -2.69 -3.34
C GLN A 321 -5.85 -3.26 -4.46
N GLY A 322 -6.88 -2.52 -4.86
CA GLY A 322 -7.85 -2.99 -5.84
C GLY A 322 -8.94 -3.91 -5.26
N ARG A 323 -9.85 -4.31 -6.13
CA ARG A 323 -11.05 -5.11 -5.79
C ARG A 323 -10.92 -6.60 -6.12
N THR A 324 -9.81 -7.01 -6.70
CA THR A 324 -9.51 -8.43 -6.98
C THR A 324 -8.66 -9.00 -5.86
N VAL A 325 -9.11 -10.09 -5.27
CA VAL A 325 -8.40 -10.76 -4.19
C VAL A 325 -7.40 -11.76 -4.78
N THR A 326 -6.16 -11.68 -4.33
CA THR A 326 -5.12 -12.69 -4.57
C THR A 326 -4.61 -13.21 -3.24
N ALA A 327 -4.54 -14.51 -3.08
CA ALA A 327 -4.06 -15.16 -1.87
C ALA A 327 -2.69 -15.81 -2.08
N ARG A 328 -1.92 -15.86 -1.01
CA ARG A 328 -0.70 -16.66 -0.93
C ARG A 328 -1.05 -18.15 -0.83
N SER A 329 -0.15 -19.00 -1.32
CA SER A 329 -0.29 -20.45 -1.18
C SER A 329 -0.19 -20.88 0.30
N HIS A 330 -0.78 -22.01 0.63
CA HIS A 330 -0.62 -22.61 1.96
C HIS A 330 0.86 -22.89 2.26
N LYS A 331 1.64 -23.34 1.28
CA LYS A 331 3.07 -23.62 1.42
C LYS A 331 3.84 -22.36 1.86
N SER A 332 3.63 -21.25 1.18
CA SER A 332 4.29 -19.98 1.51
C SER A 332 3.96 -19.52 2.95
N ILE A 333 2.69 -19.61 3.33
CA ILE A 333 2.23 -19.20 4.67
C ILE A 333 2.76 -20.14 5.75
N ILE A 334 2.82 -21.46 5.49
CA ILE A 334 3.37 -22.45 6.41
C ILE A 334 4.88 -22.22 6.61
N ASN A 335 5.64 -22.04 5.53
CA ASN A 335 7.07 -21.73 5.60
C ASN A 335 7.34 -20.46 6.42
N GLU A 336 6.51 -19.43 6.24
CA GLU A 336 6.63 -18.21 7.06
C GLU A 336 6.30 -18.48 8.53
N ALA A 337 5.27 -19.27 8.82
CA ALA A 337 4.92 -19.64 10.19
C ALA A 337 6.04 -20.43 10.87
N GLU A 338 6.68 -21.35 10.17
CA GLU A 338 7.86 -22.09 10.66
C GLU A 338 9.02 -21.15 10.96
N LEU A 339 9.32 -20.20 10.04
CA LEU A 339 10.34 -19.17 10.27
C LEU A 339 10.04 -18.34 11.53
N LEU A 340 8.78 -17.97 11.76
CA LEU A 340 8.39 -17.23 12.96
C LEU A 340 8.66 -18.04 14.25
N THR A 341 8.53 -19.39 14.22
CA THR A 341 8.81 -20.23 15.39
C THR A 341 10.28 -20.24 15.81
N GLU A 342 11.19 -19.88 14.90
CA GLU A 342 12.63 -19.79 15.18
C GLU A 342 13.07 -18.42 15.73
N LEU A 343 12.17 -17.43 15.73
CA LEU A 343 12.47 -16.11 16.27
C LEU A 343 12.57 -16.16 17.81
N LYS A 344 13.60 -15.53 18.35
CA LYS A 344 13.94 -15.56 19.79
C LYS A 344 12.76 -15.18 20.71
N ASN A 345 11.89 -14.27 20.27
CA ASN A 345 10.78 -13.76 21.08
C ASN A 345 9.47 -14.52 20.86
N PHE A 346 9.45 -15.55 20.01
CA PHE A 346 8.23 -16.32 19.74
C PHE A 346 7.79 -17.12 20.94
N LYS A 347 6.55 -16.94 21.37
CA LYS A 347 5.95 -17.60 22.53
C LYS A 347 4.90 -18.67 22.19
N GLY A 348 4.82 -19.03 20.91
CA GLY A 348 3.86 -20.01 20.40
C GLY A 348 2.56 -19.40 19.88
N TYR A 349 2.49 -18.09 19.68
CA TYR A 349 1.27 -17.41 19.27
C TYR A 349 1.48 -16.72 17.91
N ILE A 350 0.73 -17.15 16.89
CA ILE A 350 0.55 -16.35 15.67
C ILE A 350 -0.59 -15.37 15.97
N HIS A 351 -0.29 -14.08 15.89
CA HIS A 351 -1.21 -13.03 16.32
C HIS A 351 -2.31 -12.76 15.29
N ASP A 352 -2.03 -12.99 14.01
CA ASP A 352 -2.99 -12.82 12.92
C ASP A 352 -2.59 -13.67 11.72
N VAL A 353 -3.57 -14.24 11.03
CA VAL A 353 -3.43 -14.79 9.68
C VAL A 353 -4.50 -14.12 8.85
N GLY A 354 -4.18 -12.97 8.26
CA GLY A 354 -5.20 -12.12 7.71
C GLY A 354 -4.76 -11.33 6.48
N GLY A 355 -5.46 -10.25 6.24
CA GLY A 355 -5.26 -9.36 5.11
C GLY A 355 -6.20 -8.15 5.22
N PRO A 356 -6.48 -7.44 4.11
CA PRO A 356 -7.43 -6.34 4.09
C PRO A 356 -8.83 -6.75 4.61
N THR A 357 -9.19 -8.00 4.36
CA THR A 357 -10.37 -8.70 4.91
C THR A 357 -9.95 -10.14 5.16
N ALA A 358 -9.90 -10.56 6.42
CA ALA A 358 -9.26 -11.83 6.80
C ALA A 358 -9.87 -13.06 6.12
N ASN A 359 -11.18 -13.09 5.96
CA ASN A 359 -11.90 -14.23 5.39
C ASN A 359 -12.09 -14.17 3.86
N PHE A 360 -11.33 -13.34 3.15
CA PHE A 360 -11.29 -13.36 1.69
C PHE A 360 -10.03 -14.09 1.21
N ARG A 361 -10.23 -15.16 0.46
CA ARG A 361 -9.13 -15.96 -0.10
C ARG A 361 -9.16 -16.06 -1.63
N PHE A 362 -10.28 -15.73 -2.26
CA PHE A 362 -10.51 -15.86 -3.68
C PHE A 362 -11.16 -14.60 -4.25
N PRO A 363 -11.11 -14.38 -5.57
CA PRO A 363 -11.95 -13.40 -6.25
C PRO A 363 -13.44 -13.62 -5.94
N SER A 364 -14.23 -12.57 -6.04
CA SER A 364 -15.67 -12.65 -5.68
C SER A 364 -16.49 -13.62 -6.55
N CYS A 365 -16.09 -13.79 -7.80
CA CYS A 365 -16.71 -14.70 -8.78
C CYS A 365 -15.76 -14.90 -9.98
N GLU A 366 -16.03 -15.91 -10.80
CA GLU A 366 -15.24 -16.21 -12.01
C GLU A 366 -15.29 -15.09 -13.06
N GLU A 367 -16.44 -14.44 -13.23
CA GLU A 367 -16.62 -13.30 -14.14
C GLU A 367 -15.64 -12.15 -13.84
N GLN A 368 -15.25 -11.97 -12.57
CA GLN A 368 -14.32 -10.92 -12.17
C GLN A 368 -12.94 -11.08 -12.82
N LEU A 369 -12.49 -12.31 -13.01
CA LEU A 369 -11.18 -12.59 -13.63
C LEU A 369 -11.20 -12.38 -15.14
N GLN A 370 -12.34 -12.63 -15.78
CA GLN A 370 -12.48 -12.54 -17.24
C GLN A 370 -12.88 -11.14 -17.72
N ARG A 371 -13.78 -10.48 -17.00
CA ARG A 371 -14.44 -9.23 -17.40
C ARG A 371 -14.14 -8.05 -16.49
N GLY A 372 -13.32 -8.28 -15.45
CA GLY A 372 -13.04 -7.28 -14.43
C GLY A 372 -14.18 -7.10 -13.42
N VAL A 373 -13.99 -6.14 -12.51
CA VAL A 373 -14.99 -5.84 -11.47
C VAL A 373 -16.18 -5.08 -12.05
N CYS A 374 -17.39 -5.33 -11.52
CA CYS A 374 -18.60 -4.64 -11.97
C CYS A 374 -18.50 -3.12 -11.72
N LYS A 375 -18.79 -2.30 -12.75
CA LYS A 375 -18.80 -0.82 -12.64
C LYS A 375 -19.86 -0.31 -11.67
N ASN A 376 -21.08 -0.80 -11.82
CA ASN A 376 -22.29 -0.26 -11.18
C ASN A 376 -22.83 -1.16 -10.06
N LYS A 377 -22.01 -2.11 -9.56
CA LYS A 377 -22.45 -3.09 -8.57
C LYS A 377 -21.33 -3.45 -7.60
N GLN A 378 -21.67 -3.53 -6.33
CA GLN A 378 -20.82 -4.11 -5.31
C GLN A 378 -21.21 -5.58 -5.08
N CYS A 379 -20.25 -6.41 -4.64
CA CYS A 379 -20.48 -7.84 -4.48
C CYS A 379 -21.33 -8.19 -3.25
N LEU A 380 -21.36 -7.31 -2.24
CA LEU A 380 -22.02 -7.53 -0.96
C LEU A 380 -23.14 -6.53 -0.65
N PHE A 381 -23.23 -5.41 -1.38
CA PHE A 381 -24.20 -4.36 -1.13
C PHE A 381 -25.03 -4.05 -2.38
N PRO A 382 -26.35 -3.75 -2.27
CA PRO A 382 -27.20 -3.75 -1.04
C PRO A 382 -27.54 -5.15 -0.53
N GLN A 383 -27.30 -6.17 -1.32
CA GLN A 383 -27.45 -7.58 -0.98
C GLN A 383 -26.34 -8.39 -1.68
N PRO A 384 -25.95 -9.55 -1.14
CA PRO A 384 -24.97 -10.40 -1.79
C PRO A 384 -25.35 -10.71 -3.24
N CYS A 385 -24.39 -10.53 -4.14
CA CYS A 385 -24.57 -10.82 -5.56
C CYS A 385 -24.88 -12.31 -5.77
N LYS A 386 -25.81 -12.63 -6.67
CA LYS A 386 -26.13 -14.03 -7.00
C LYS A 386 -24.95 -14.85 -7.53
N ASN A 387 -23.95 -14.18 -8.12
CA ASN A 387 -22.76 -14.82 -8.64
C ASN A 387 -21.62 -14.84 -7.61
N LEU A 388 -21.83 -14.30 -6.40
CA LEU A 388 -20.81 -14.30 -5.35
C LEU A 388 -20.53 -15.74 -4.90
N VAL A 389 -19.28 -16.13 -4.99
CA VAL A 389 -18.80 -17.39 -4.43
C VAL A 389 -18.50 -17.19 -2.96
N VAL A 390 -19.21 -17.90 -2.09
CA VAL A 390 -19.02 -17.86 -0.64
C VAL A 390 -18.44 -19.20 -0.21
N ASP A 391 -17.13 -19.23 0.00
CA ASP A 391 -16.41 -20.44 0.42
C ASP A 391 -15.27 -20.07 1.39
N HIS A 392 -15.26 -20.71 2.53
CA HIS A 392 -14.23 -20.58 3.56
C HIS A 392 -13.39 -21.86 3.72
N SER A 393 -13.61 -22.90 2.90
CA SER A 393 -12.97 -24.22 3.05
C SER A 393 -11.44 -24.12 3.01
N ASP A 394 -10.88 -23.39 2.04
CA ASP A 394 -9.45 -23.13 1.91
C ASP A 394 -8.86 -22.45 3.16
N TYR A 395 -9.56 -21.43 3.67
CA TYR A 395 -9.10 -20.72 4.85
C TYR A 395 -9.15 -21.58 6.11
N ILE A 396 -10.22 -22.37 6.30
CA ILE A 396 -10.33 -23.35 7.39
C ILE A 396 -9.19 -24.36 7.32
N GLU A 397 -8.89 -24.89 6.13
CA GLU A 397 -7.81 -25.84 5.92
C GLU A 397 -6.45 -25.25 6.27
N LEU A 398 -6.15 -24.03 5.80
CA LEU A 398 -4.95 -23.28 6.14
C LEU A 398 -4.79 -23.12 7.65
N LEU A 399 -5.82 -22.64 8.33
CA LEU A 399 -5.80 -22.41 9.79
C LEU A 399 -5.58 -23.71 10.56
N ARG A 400 -6.16 -24.83 10.11
CA ARG A 400 -5.97 -26.15 10.70
C ARG A 400 -4.54 -26.67 10.49
N LYS A 401 -3.93 -26.45 9.31
CA LYS A 401 -2.53 -26.79 9.04
C LYS A 401 -1.61 -26.00 9.98
N LEU A 402 -1.80 -24.69 10.12
CA LEU A 402 -1.01 -23.85 10.99
C LEU A 402 -1.09 -24.27 12.46
N ARG A 403 -2.26 -24.63 12.95
CA ARG A 403 -2.44 -25.12 14.35
C ARG A 403 -1.73 -26.44 14.64
N LYS A 404 -1.40 -27.23 13.61
CA LYS A 404 -0.71 -28.51 13.75
C LYS A 404 0.82 -28.37 13.75
N LEU A 405 1.35 -27.20 13.40
CA LEU A 405 2.79 -26.98 13.36
C LEU A 405 3.41 -27.07 14.76
N PRO A 406 4.60 -27.69 14.89
CA PRO A 406 5.35 -27.70 16.14
C PRO A 406 5.59 -26.29 16.68
N LYS A 407 5.66 -26.15 18.00
CA LYS A 407 5.87 -24.86 18.71
C LYS A 407 4.70 -23.85 18.59
N ILE A 408 3.70 -24.08 17.76
CA ILE A 408 2.51 -23.20 17.67
C ILE A 408 1.45 -23.68 18.66
N LYS A 409 1.12 -22.84 19.62
CA LYS A 409 0.10 -23.07 20.63
C LYS A 409 -1.27 -22.58 20.19
N LYS A 410 -1.30 -21.40 19.54
CA LYS A 410 -2.54 -20.81 19.02
C LYS A 410 -2.28 -19.95 17.79
N VAL A 411 -3.27 -19.92 16.92
CA VAL A 411 -3.35 -19.06 15.73
C VAL A 411 -4.57 -18.18 15.87
N PHE A 412 -4.37 -16.87 15.96
CA PHE A 412 -5.46 -15.90 16.09
C PHE A 412 -5.78 -15.23 14.76
N ILE A 413 -6.98 -14.69 14.67
CA ILE A 413 -7.43 -13.80 13.60
C ILE A 413 -7.77 -12.46 14.26
N ARG A 414 -6.98 -11.43 13.97
CA ARG A 414 -7.17 -10.05 14.45
C ARG A 414 -7.64 -9.10 13.37
N SER A 415 -7.31 -9.39 12.12
CA SER A 415 -7.84 -8.68 10.95
C SER A 415 -9.36 -8.76 10.92
N GLY A 416 -10.01 -7.71 10.41
CA GLY A 416 -11.45 -7.64 10.39
C GLY A 416 -12.11 -8.77 9.57
N ILE A 417 -13.03 -9.46 10.18
CA ILE A 417 -13.89 -10.42 9.49
C ILE A 417 -15.02 -9.67 8.78
N ARG A 418 -15.18 -9.93 7.50
CA ARG A 418 -16.33 -9.45 6.74
C ARG A 418 -17.56 -10.29 7.12
N PHE A 419 -18.34 -9.78 8.06
CA PHE A 419 -19.44 -10.56 8.67
C PHE A 419 -20.62 -10.80 7.71
N ASP A 420 -20.92 -9.88 6.79
CA ASP A 420 -21.94 -10.06 5.76
C ASP A 420 -21.58 -11.20 4.77
N TYR A 421 -20.29 -11.35 4.43
CA TYR A 421 -19.79 -12.51 3.68
C TYR A 421 -19.85 -13.80 4.52
N LEU A 422 -19.51 -13.72 5.81
CA LEU A 422 -19.63 -14.84 6.74
C LEU A 422 -21.08 -15.29 6.89
N MET A 423 -22.04 -14.35 7.01
CA MET A 423 -23.48 -14.67 7.13
C MET A 423 -24.07 -15.27 5.86
N ALA A 424 -23.47 -15.03 4.71
CA ALA A 424 -23.85 -15.65 3.45
C ALA A 424 -23.35 -17.10 3.31
N ASP A 425 -22.45 -17.57 4.20
CA ASP A 425 -21.96 -18.95 4.25
C ASP A 425 -23.02 -19.87 4.87
N LYS A 426 -23.69 -20.65 4.00
CA LYS A 426 -24.74 -21.60 4.40
C LYS A 426 -24.22 -22.77 5.23
N ASN A 427 -22.94 -23.07 5.16
CA ASN A 427 -22.34 -24.22 5.83
C ASN A 427 -22.07 -23.97 7.33
N GLY A 428 -21.85 -22.71 7.73
CA GLY A 428 -21.60 -22.31 9.12
C GLY A 428 -20.30 -22.88 9.74
N SER A 429 -19.55 -23.68 9.00
CA SER A 429 -18.33 -24.36 9.51
C SER A 429 -17.23 -23.37 9.87
N PHE A 430 -17.11 -22.28 9.11
CA PHE A 430 -16.11 -21.24 9.41
C PHE A 430 -16.45 -20.48 10.70
N LEU A 431 -17.70 -20.17 10.96
CA LEU A 431 -18.10 -19.53 12.22
C LEU A 431 -17.75 -20.39 13.43
N TYR A 432 -17.98 -21.70 13.34
CA TYR A 432 -17.59 -22.64 14.39
C TYR A 432 -16.07 -22.70 14.57
N GLU A 433 -15.30 -22.85 13.48
CA GLU A 433 -13.82 -22.89 13.53
C GLU A 433 -13.27 -21.61 14.13
N LEU A 434 -13.74 -20.44 13.64
CA LEU A 434 -13.34 -19.12 14.10
C LEU A 434 -13.58 -18.97 15.62
N SER A 435 -14.83 -19.19 16.05
CA SER A 435 -15.23 -18.96 17.46
C SER A 435 -14.52 -19.88 18.44
N LYS A 436 -14.31 -21.13 18.06
CA LYS A 436 -13.68 -22.12 18.95
C LYS A 436 -12.15 -22.00 19.05
N TYR A 437 -11.47 -21.61 17.96
CA TYR A 437 -10.03 -21.77 17.90
C TYR A 437 -9.23 -20.48 17.65
N HIS A 438 -9.85 -19.42 17.08
CA HIS A 438 -9.10 -18.30 16.51
C HIS A 438 -9.41 -16.94 17.13
N ILE A 439 -10.27 -16.89 18.15
CA ILE A 439 -10.59 -15.66 18.87
C ILE A 439 -9.72 -15.57 20.14
N SER A 440 -9.10 -14.38 20.34
CA SER A 440 -8.24 -14.10 21.50
C SER A 440 -8.96 -13.45 22.69
N GLY A 441 -10.28 -13.55 22.74
CA GLY A 441 -11.14 -12.94 23.77
C GLY A 441 -12.39 -12.30 23.18
N GLN A 442 -12.25 -11.38 22.24
CA GLN A 442 -13.36 -10.72 21.55
C GLN A 442 -13.27 -10.91 20.04
N LEU A 443 -14.38 -11.24 19.40
CA LEU A 443 -14.48 -11.24 17.95
C LEU A 443 -14.56 -9.79 17.46
N LYS A 444 -13.60 -9.40 16.61
CA LYS A 444 -13.63 -8.10 15.95
C LYS A 444 -14.36 -8.20 14.62
N VAL A 445 -15.45 -7.47 14.53
CA VAL A 445 -16.20 -7.24 13.28
C VAL A 445 -16.24 -5.75 13.00
N ALA A 446 -16.43 -5.38 11.74
CA ALA A 446 -16.47 -3.99 11.32
C ALA A 446 -17.87 -3.63 10.78
N PRO A 447 -18.87 -3.37 11.65
CA PRO A 447 -20.21 -2.98 11.24
C PRO A 447 -20.24 -1.56 10.66
N GLU A 448 -19.25 -0.72 11.01
CA GLU A 448 -19.05 0.67 10.62
C GLU A 448 -20.07 1.63 11.23
N HIS A 449 -21.35 1.38 11.08
CA HIS A 449 -22.43 2.19 11.63
C HIS A 449 -23.66 1.32 11.97
N ILE A 450 -24.63 1.89 12.71
CA ILE A 450 -25.91 1.24 13.08
C ILE A 450 -27.11 1.79 12.30
N SER A 451 -26.98 2.93 11.63
CA SER A 451 -28.05 3.54 10.86
C SER A 451 -28.01 3.06 9.41
N ASP A 452 -29.10 2.51 8.91
CA ASP A 452 -29.25 2.03 7.54
C ASP A 452 -28.96 3.15 6.50
N ASN A 453 -29.41 4.38 6.80
CA ASN A 453 -29.14 5.53 5.92
C ASN A 453 -27.63 5.79 5.78
N VAL A 454 -26.86 5.68 6.86
CA VAL A 454 -25.42 5.88 6.83
C VAL A 454 -24.73 4.72 6.10
N LEU A 455 -25.10 3.48 6.43
CA LEU A 455 -24.58 2.28 5.78
C LEU A 455 -24.83 2.30 4.28
N LYS A 456 -26.02 2.75 3.84
CA LYS A 456 -26.31 2.94 2.42
C LYS A 456 -25.32 3.85 1.71
N TYR A 457 -24.94 4.99 2.30
CA TYR A 457 -23.92 5.88 1.73
C TYR A 457 -22.51 5.29 1.81
N MET A 458 -22.25 4.44 2.78
CA MET A 458 -20.98 3.73 2.91
C MET A 458 -20.85 2.55 1.92
N GLY A 459 -21.95 2.13 1.30
CA GLY A 459 -21.98 0.93 0.44
C GLY A 459 -21.82 -0.35 1.26
N LYS A 460 -22.55 -0.44 2.40
CA LYS A 460 -22.42 -1.53 3.36
C LYS A 460 -23.75 -1.92 3.98
#